data_7ecaea1f740fffa4d6560a497e87d228
#
_entry.id   7ecaea1f740fffa4d6560a497e87d228
#
_cell.length_a   1.000
_cell.length_b   1.000
_cell.length_c   1.000
_cell.angle_alpha   90.00
_cell.angle_beta   90.00
_cell.angle_gamma   90.00
#
_symmetry.space_group_name_H-M   'P 1'
#
loop_
_entity.id
_entity.type
_entity.pdbx_description
1 polymer ?
#
loop_
_entity_poly.entity_id
_entity_poly.type
_entity_poly.pdbx_seq_one_letter_code
_entity_poly.pdbx_strand_id
1 'polypeptide(L)'
;MIALSFNYKWRPQQEIIASQKIAEFSKVKMIEVPVPYIQQATDLRLEGYPIPSATNAPEGFIPLRNLLFYSIAAYYAEIYGYNFIIGGHIKEDTQTFPDTNLPFFEKLLKLIKESKHKYDNRPIDFVFPLVDMNKIEIIELALKLKVPIDLTWSCYGDFAKPCGLCKSCQKRAKALRELNIKS
;
A
#
# COMPACT_ATOMS: atom_id res chain seq x y z
N MET A 1 0.56 10.26 -15.18
CA MET A 1 0.46 9.42 -13.98
C MET A 1 -0.18 10.21 -12.86
N ILE A 2 -1.02 9.57 -12.04
CA ILE A 2 -1.52 10.11 -10.78
C ILE A 2 -1.22 9.11 -9.65
N ALA A 3 -1.08 9.58 -8.42
CA ALA A 3 -1.01 8.75 -7.23
C ALA A 3 -2.35 8.78 -6.50
N LEU A 4 -2.85 7.63 -6.04
CA LEU A 4 -4.01 7.55 -5.18
C LEU A 4 -3.56 7.32 -3.74
N SER A 5 -4.00 8.14 -2.82
CA SER A 5 -3.74 8.03 -1.39
C SER A 5 -5.06 7.75 -0.67
N PHE A 6 -5.24 6.53 -0.21
CA PHE A 6 -6.47 6.11 0.47
C PHE A 6 -6.46 6.57 1.92
N ASN A 7 -7.40 7.41 2.30
CA ASN A 7 -7.52 7.93 3.65
C ASN A 7 -8.60 7.17 4.42
N TYR A 8 -8.18 6.20 5.21
CA TYR A 8 -9.02 5.33 6.03
C TYR A 8 -8.99 5.73 7.51
N LYS A 9 -9.95 5.23 8.28
CA LYS A 9 -10.07 5.53 9.71
C LYS A 9 -8.81 5.09 10.47
N TRP A 10 -8.26 5.98 11.30
CA TRP A 10 -7.04 5.77 12.09
C TRP A 10 -5.76 5.56 11.26
N ARG A 11 -5.74 5.97 10.00
CA ARG A 11 -4.49 6.03 9.25
C ARG A 11 -3.51 6.98 9.96
N PRO A 12 -2.26 6.56 10.23
CA PRO A 12 -1.28 7.41 10.90
C PRO A 12 -1.07 8.76 10.18
N GLN A 13 -1.12 9.86 10.91
CA GLN A 13 -0.96 11.20 10.33
C GLN A 13 0.39 11.36 9.62
N GLN A 14 1.45 10.77 10.18
CA GLN A 14 2.79 10.82 9.57
C GLN A 14 2.87 10.03 8.25
N GLU A 15 2.06 8.99 8.07
CA GLU A 15 1.97 8.28 6.79
C GLU A 15 1.31 9.16 5.72
N ILE A 16 0.28 9.93 6.10
CA ILE A 16 -0.37 10.89 5.19
C ILE A 16 0.64 11.96 4.78
N ILE A 17 1.32 12.57 5.73
CA ILE A 17 2.34 13.61 5.48
C ILE A 17 3.46 13.06 4.59
N ALA A 18 3.94 11.84 4.85
CA ALA A 18 4.99 11.21 4.05
C ALA A 18 4.53 10.99 2.60
N SER A 19 3.29 10.53 2.40
CA SER A 19 2.75 10.31 1.04
C SER A 19 2.65 11.63 0.26
N GLN A 20 2.25 12.73 0.90
CA GLN A 20 2.20 14.06 0.30
C GLN A 20 3.59 14.56 -0.10
N LYS A 21 4.57 14.46 0.82
CA LYS A 21 5.96 14.88 0.55
C LYS A 21 6.60 14.08 -0.60
N ILE A 22 6.37 12.79 -0.67
CA ILE A 22 6.88 11.94 -1.75
C ILE A 22 6.21 12.30 -3.09
N ALA A 23 4.91 12.54 -3.10
CA ALA A 23 4.20 12.96 -4.31
C ALA A 23 4.72 14.33 -4.82
N GLU A 24 4.93 15.28 -3.91
CA GLU A 24 5.51 16.59 -4.22
C GLU A 24 6.93 16.47 -4.76
N PHE A 25 7.82 15.74 -4.07
CA PHE A 25 9.18 15.47 -4.53
C PHE A 25 9.20 14.85 -5.93
N SER A 26 8.33 13.89 -6.18
CA SER A 26 8.23 13.19 -7.47
C SER A 26 7.48 13.98 -8.54
N LYS A 27 6.93 15.15 -8.20
CA LYS A 27 6.09 15.99 -9.08
C LYS A 27 4.89 15.20 -9.65
N VAL A 28 4.33 14.30 -8.85
CA VAL A 28 3.17 13.48 -9.22
C VAL A 28 1.93 14.05 -8.58
N LYS A 29 0.89 14.30 -9.39
CA LYS A 29 -0.41 14.70 -8.87
C LYS A 29 -0.95 13.59 -7.96
N MET A 30 -1.30 13.92 -6.72
CA MET A 30 -1.93 13.01 -5.79
C MET A 30 -3.42 13.32 -5.65
N ILE A 31 -4.24 12.27 -5.57
CA ILE A 31 -5.66 12.33 -5.24
C ILE A 31 -5.85 11.60 -3.92
N GLU A 32 -6.38 12.29 -2.93
CA GLU A 32 -6.81 11.66 -1.68
C GLU A 32 -8.20 11.03 -1.89
N VAL A 33 -8.29 9.75 -1.57
CA VAL A 33 -9.53 8.96 -1.69
C VAL A 33 -10.03 8.63 -0.28
N PRO A 34 -11.09 9.27 0.19
CA PRO A 34 -11.62 8.98 1.52
C PRO A 34 -12.32 7.62 1.53
N VAL A 35 -11.92 6.77 2.47
CA VAL A 35 -12.53 5.46 2.75
C VAL A 35 -12.76 5.30 4.26
N PRO A 36 -13.57 6.17 4.88
CA PRO A 36 -13.66 6.32 6.34
C PRO A 36 -14.27 5.11 7.06
N TYR A 37 -14.83 4.16 6.31
CA TYR A 37 -15.43 2.92 6.81
C TYR A 37 -14.44 1.75 6.87
N ILE A 38 -13.18 1.94 6.46
CA ILE A 38 -12.13 0.94 6.52
C ILE A 38 -11.23 1.25 7.72
N GLN A 39 -10.92 0.23 8.52
CA GLN A 39 -9.99 0.35 9.65
C GLN A 39 -9.29 -0.98 9.93
N GLN A 40 -8.27 -0.95 10.78
CA GLN A 40 -7.51 -2.15 11.15
C GLN A 40 -8.38 -3.13 11.95
N ALA A 41 -8.11 -4.42 11.81
CA ALA A 41 -8.84 -5.48 12.53
C ALA A 41 -8.71 -5.33 14.05
N THR A 42 -7.57 -4.85 14.55
CA THR A 42 -7.34 -4.54 15.97
C THR A 42 -8.29 -3.47 16.49
N ASP A 43 -8.50 -2.41 15.72
CA ASP A 43 -9.38 -1.30 16.10
C ASP A 43 -10.85 -1.73 16.08
N LEU A 44 -11.25 -2.47 15.04
CA LEU A 44 -12.60 -3.06 14.94
C LEU A 44 -12.92 -3.94 16.14
N ARG A 45 -11.97 -4.75 16.60
CA ARG A 45 -12.14 -5.59 17.78
C ARG A 45 -12.30 -4.77 19.05
N LEU A 46 -11.52 -3.69 19.21
CA LEU A 46 -11.65 -2.78 20.35
C LEU A 46 -13.01 -2.06 20.37
N GLU A 47 -13.57 -1.79 19.22
CA GLU A 47 -14.93 -1.25 19.04
C GLU A 47 -16.04 -2.30 19.21
N GLY A 48 -15.70 -3.56 19.51
CA GLY A 48 -16.67 -4.63 19.78
C GLY A 48 -17.19 -5.38 18.56
N TYR A 49 -16.60 -5.16 17.37
CA TYR A 49 -16.99 -5.93 16.20
C TYR A 49 -16.47 -7.37 16.27
N PRO A 50 -17.32 -8.37 16.00
CA PRO A 50 -16.91 -9.77 15.98
C PRO A 50 -16.11 -10.07 14.70
N ILE A 51 -14.78 -10.10 14.83
CA ILE A 51 -13.89 -10.50 13.73
C ILE A 51 -13.19 -11.80 14.10
N PRO A 52 -13.69 -12.97 13.66
CA PRO A 52 -13.13 -14.26 14.05
C PRO A 52 -11.64 -14.42 13.70
N SER A 53 -11.22 -13.83 12.59
CA SER A 53 -9.81 -13.86 12.13
C SER A 53 -8.89 -12.85 12.84
N ALA A 54 -9.42 -11.88 13.57
CA ALA A 54 -8.62 -10.79 14.14
C ALA A 54 -7.69 -11.24 15.27
N THR A 55 -7.99 -12.34 15.95
CA THR A 55 -7.17 -12.87 17.06
C THR A 55 -5.76 -13.26 16.60
N ASN A 56 -5.62 -13.75 15.36
CA ASN A 56 -4.37 -14.18 14.75
C ASN A 56 -3.98 -13.34 13.52
N ALA A 57 -4.65 -12.20 13.31
CA ALA A 57 -4.35 -11.33 12.18
C ALA A 57 -2.95 -10.71 12.36
N PRO A 58 -2.18 -10.59 11.27
CA PRO A 58 -0.92 -9.85 11.29
C PRO A 58 -1.15 -8.39 11.73
N GLU A 59 -0.13 -7.80 12.38
CA GLU A 59 -0.13 -6.38 12.71
C GLU A 59 -0.34 -5.53 11.45
N GLY A 60 -1.24 -4.54 11.52
CA GLY A 60 -1.60 -3.68 10.40
C GLY A 60 -2.58 -4.31 9.40
N PHE A 61 -3.16 -5.48 9.72
CA PHE A 61 -4.16 -6.12 8.86
C PHE A 61 -5.45 -5.30 8.81
N ILE A 62 -5.90 -4.99 7.61
CA ILE A 62 -7.19 -4.36 7.32
C ILE A 62 -7.99 -5.34 6.44
N PRO A 63 -9.16 -5.81 6.89
CA PRO A 63 -9.95 -6.75 6.12
C PRO A 63 -10.30 -6.25 4.72
N LEU A 64 -10.08 -7.08 3.69
CA LEU A 64 -10.41 -6.81 2.28
C LEU A 64 -9.78 -5.51 1.70
N ARG A 65 -8.72 -4.98 2.32
CA ARG A 65 -8.12 -3.70 1.93
C ARG A 65 -7.75 -3.65 0.46
N ASN A 66 -7.00 -4.63 -0.01
CA ASN A 66 -6.49 -4.59 -1.38
C ASN A 66 -7.61 -4.84 -2.40
N LEU A 67 -8.62 -5.66 -2.08
CA LEU A 67 -9.80 -5.79 -2.93
C LEU A 67 -10.47 -4.43 -3.17
N LEU A 68 -10.70 -3.66 -2.11
CA LEU A 68 -11.35 -2.35 -2.18
C LEU A 68 -10.45 -1.32 -2.86
N PHE A 69 -9.18 -1.22 -2.47
CA PHE A 69 -8.27 -0.21 -3.00
C PHE A 69 -8.02 -0.39 -4.50
N TYR A 70 -7.80 -1.62 -4.96
CA TYR A 70 -7.56 -1.87 -6.38
C TYR A 70 -8.83 -1.78 -7.23
N SER A 71 -10.01 -2.09 -6.67
CA SER A 71 -11.29 -1.84 -7.35
C SER A 71 -11.53 -0.34 -7.53
N ILE A 72 -11.28 0.47 -6.49
CA ILE A 72 -11.38 1.93 -6.60
C ILE A 72 -10.30 2.47 -7.56
N ALA A 73 -9.07 1.95 -7.52
CA ALA A 73 -8.03 2.35 -8.45
C ALA A 73 -8.39 2.03 -9.91
N ALA A 74 -9.06 0.91 -10.16
CA ALA A 74 -9.57 0.57 -11.48
C ALA A 74 -10.62 1.57 -11.97
N TYR A 75 -11.54 2.00 -11.09
CA TYR A 75 -12.49 3.06 -11.40
C TYR A 75 -11.77 4.36 -11.80
N TYR A 76 -10.75 4.77 -11.03
CA TYR A 76 -9.96 5.96 -11.37
C TYR A 76 -9.17 5.78 -12.69
N ALA A 77 -8.61 4.60 -12.93
CA ALA A 77 -7.93 4.30 -14.19
C ALA A 77 -8.89 4.44 -15.38
N GLU A 78 -10.12 3.98 -15.25
CA GLU A 78 -11.15 4.08 -16.28
C GLU A 78 -11.53 5.54 -16.58
N ILE A 79 -11.86 6.33 -15.57
CA ILE A 79 -12.30 7.73 -15.78
C ILE A 79 -11.16 8.66 -16.24
N TYR A 80 -9.90 8.36 -15.88
CA TYR A 80 -8.75 9.14 -16.34
C TYR A 80 -8.08 8.59 -17.60
N GLY A 81 -8.53 7.46 -18.13
CA GLY A 81 -7.96 6.85 -19.34
C GLY A 81 -6.60 6.21 -19.13
N TYR A 82 -6.30 5.71 -17.92
CA TYR A 82 -5.04 5.00 -17.65
C TYR A 82 -5.17 3.50 -17.92
N ASN A 83 -4.10 2.92 -18.48
CA ASN A 83 -4.03 1.50 -18.80
C ASN A 83 -3.38 0.65 -17.70
N PHE A 84 -2.65 1.27 -16.78
CA PHE A 84 -1.89 0.57 -15.75
C PHE A 84 -2.21 1.09 -14.36
N ILE A 85 -2.35 0.13 -13.42
CA ILE A 85 -2.45 0.39 -11.99
C ILE A 85 -1.20 -0.21 -11.35
N ILE A 86 -0.36 0.65 -10.74
CA ILE A 86 0.91 0.24 -10.16
C ILE A 86 0.76 0.08 -8.65
N GLY A 87 1.16 -1.08 -8.13
CA GLY A 87 1.19 -1.38 -6.70
C GLY A 87 2.60 -1.57 -6.16
N GLY A 88 2.81 -1.19 -4.90
CA GLY A 88 4.09 -1.29 -4.21
C GLY A 88 4.24 -2.54 -3.33
N HIS A 89 3.55 -3.65 -3.64
CA HIS A 89 3.70 -4.90 -2.89
C HIS A 89 5.11 -5.46 -3.03
N ILE A 90 5.62 -6.00 -1.94
CA ILE A 90 6.96 -6.57 -1.83
C ILE A 90 6.89 -8.07 -1.53
N LYS A 91 7.99 -8.78 -1.64
CA LYS A 91 8.06 -10.23 -1.45
C LYS A 91 7.47 -10.69 -0.11
N GLU A 92 7.77 -9.97 0.98
CA GLU A 92 7.27 -10.32 2.31
C GLU A 92 5.75 -10.12 2.45
N ASP A 93 5.16 -9.18 1.71
CA ASP A 93 3.71 -8.96 1.73
C ASP A 93 2.99 -10.16 1.11
N THR A 94 3.49 -10.67 -0.01
CA THR A 94 2.88 -11.82 -0.72
C THR A 94 2.88 -13.11 0.11
N GLN A 95 3.79 -13.21 1.06
CA GLN A 95 3.87 -14.34 1.99
C GLN A 95 2.98 -14.16 3.22
N THR A 96 2.62 -12.91 3.55
CA THR A 96 1.91 -12.58 4.79
C THR A 96 0.41 -12.40 4.57
N PHE A 97 0.03 -11.77 3.46
CA PHE A 97 -1.36 -11.38 3.19
C PHE A 97 -1.87 -12.06 1.92
N PRO A 98 -3.01 -12.79 1.98
CA PRO A 98 -3.53 -13.53 0.82
C PRO A 98 -3.97 -12.63 -0.33
N ASP A 99 -4.34 -11.38 -0.04
CA ASP A 99 -4.80 -10.38 -1.00
C ASP A 99 -3.66 -9.51 -1.59
N THR A 100 -2.41 -9.98 -1.52
CA THR A 100 -1.22 -9.32 -2.09
C THR A 100 -0.46 -10.18 -3.08
N ASN A 101 -0.88 -11.42 -3.32
CA ASN A 101 -0.23 -12.33 -4.26
C ASN A 101 -0.74 -12.16 -5.70
N LEU A 102 0.07 -12.57 -6.68
CA LEU A 102 -0.29 -12.45 -8.09
C LEU A 102 -1.59 -13.18 -8.46
N PRO A 103 -1.85 -14.43 -8.01
CA PRO A 103 -3.11 -15.12 -8.30
C PRO A 103 -4.37 -14.39 -7.82
N PHE A 104 -4.30 -13.63 -6.71
CA PHE A 104 -5.39 -12.78 -6.27
C PHE A 104 -5.64 -11.65 -7.27
N PHE A 105 -4.59 -10.97 -7.69
CA PHE A 105 -4.70 -9.85 -8.64
C PHE A 105 -5.12 -10.29 -10.04
N GLU A 106 -4.72 -11.46 -10.51
CA GLU A 106 -5.19 -12.04 -11.77
C GLU A 106 -6.71 -12.25 -11.76
N LYS A 107 -7.26 -12.80 -10.67
CA LYS A 107 -8.71 -12.98 -10.51
C LYS A 107 -9.44 -11.64 -10.44
N LEU A 108 -8.91 -10.67 -9.67
CA LEU A 108 -9.48 -9.34 -9.55
C LEU A 108 -9.49 -8.62 -10.90
N LEU A 109 -8.39 -8.69 -11.64
CA LEU A 109 -8.27 -8.10 -12.97
C LEU A 109 -9.28 -8.70 -13.96
N LYS A 110 -9.50 -10.01 -13.89
CA LYS A 110 -10.53 -10.68 -14.71
C LYS A 110 -11.93 -10.12 -14.39
N LEU A 111 -12.29 -10.01 -13.10
CA LEU A 111 -13.57 -9.45 -12.69
C LEU A 111 -13.73 -7.99 -13.14
N ILE A 112 -12.67 -7.17 -13.02
CA ILE A 112 -12.68 -5.78 -13.50
C ILE A 112 -12.92 -5.74 -15.00
N LYS A 113 -12.23 -6.57 -15.79
CA LYS A 113 -12.40 -6.62 -17.25
C LYS A 113 -13.82 -7.05 -17.65
N GLU A 114 -14.40 -8.01 -16.94
CA GLU A 114 -15.77 -8.47 -17.15
C GLU A 114 -16.84 -7.42 -16.76
N SER A 115 -16.51 -6.52 -15.82
CA SER A 115 -17.42 -5.44 -15.37
C SER A 115 -17.43 -4.20 -16.27
N LYS A 116 -16.48 -4.09 -17.20
CA LYS A 116 -16.40 -2.94 -18.11
C LYS A 116 -17.55 -2.91 -19.10
N HIS A 117 -17.96 -1.71 -19.49
CA HIS A 117 -18.98 -1.55 -20.51
C HIS A 117 -18.48 -2.05 -21.87
N LYS A 118 -19.34 -2.72 -22.63
CA LYS A 118 -19.00 -3.35 -23.92
C LYS A 118 -18.34 -2.43 -24.97
N TYR A 119 -18.48 -1.12 -24.82
CA TYR A 119 -17.84 -0.13 -25.70
C TYR A 119 -16.51 0.36 -25.19
N ASP A 120 -16.08 -0.02 -23.97
CA ASP A 120 -14.76 0.30 -23.46
C ASP A 120 -13.76 -0.84 -23.70
N ASN A 121 -13.02 -0.73 -24.79
CA ASN A 121 -12.00 -1.70 -25.18
C ASN A 121 -10.58 -1.31 -24.68
N ARG A 122 -10.46 -0.26 -23.86
CA ARG A 122 -9.15 0.16 -23.32
C ARG A 122 -8.59 -0.94 -22.43
N PRO A 123 -7.32 -1.34 -22.59
CA PRO A 123 -6.69 -2.29 -21.70
C PRO A 123 -6.54 -1.67 -20.30
N ILE A 124 -6.75 -2.50 -19.29
CA ILE A 124 -6.38 -2.21 -17.89
C ILE A 124 -5.54 -3.37 -17.40
N ASP A 125 -4.46 -3.08 -16.68
CA ASP A 125 -3.59 -4.11 -16.13
C ASP A 125 -2.96 -3.68 -14.80
N PHE A 126 -2.55 -4.66 -13.98
CA PHE A 126 -1.83 -4.44 -12.74
C PHE A 126 -0.33 -4.65 -12.95
N VAL A 127 0.48 -3.78 -12.33
CA VAL A 127 1.94 -3.84 -12.38
C VAL A 127 2.51 -3.77 -10.98
N PHE A 128 3.31 -4.76 -10.60
CA PHE A 128 3.93 -4.87 -9.28
C PHE A 128 5.46 -4.97 -9.40
N PRO A 129 6.15 -3.84 -9.61
CA PRO A 129 7.59 -3.86 -9.93
C PRO A 129 8.48 -4.32 -8.78
N LEU A 130 7.97 -4.39 -7.55
CA LEU A 130 8.71 -4.73 -6.34
C LEU A 130 8.35 -6.10 -5.75
N VAL A 131 7.45 -6.86 -6.41
CA VAL A 131 6.82 -8.06 -5.84
C VAL A 131 7.83 -9.18 -5.51
N ASP A 132 8.93 -9.27 -6.23
CA ASP A 132 9.99 -10.25 -6.02
C ASP A 132 11.16 -9.73 -5.16
N MET A 133 11.12 -8.45 -4.78
CA MET A 133 12.19 -7.79 -4.04
C MET A 133 11.93 -7.82 -2.52
N ASN A 134 12.97 -8.08 -1.75
CA ASN A 134 12.95 -7.92 -0.31
C ASN A 134 13.23 -6.47 0.12
N LYS A 135 13.10 -6.18 1.42
CA LYS A 135 13.22 -4.82 1.94
C LYS A 135 14.59 -4.18 1.70
N ILE A 136 15.67 -4.97 1.70
CA ILE A 136 17.04 -4.48 1.49
C ILE A 136 17.21 -4.08 0.03
N GLU A 137 16.85 -4.97 -0.90
CA GLU A 137 16.89 -4.72 -2.34
C GLU A 137 16.07 -3.49 -2.76
N ILE A 138 14.92 -3.26 -2.09
CA ILE A 138 14.09 -2.07 -2.32
C ILE A 138 14.79 -0.79 -1.86
N ILE A 139 15.47 -0.81 -0.70
CA ILE A 139 16.22 0.35 -0.23
C ILE A 139 17.42 0.61 -1.14
N GLU A 140 18.12 -0.41 -1.59
CA GLU A 140 19.20 -0.27 -2.59
C GLU A 140 18.69 0.34 -3.90
N LEU A 141 17.55 -0.13 -4.40
CA LEU A 141 16.92 0.44 -5.58
C LEU A 141 16.52 1.91 -5.35
N ALA A 142 15.95 2.20 -4.19
CA ALA A 142 15.56 3.56 -3.81
C ALA A 142 16.78 4.52 -3.80
N LEU A 143 17.93 4.07 -3.29
CA LEU A 143 19.18 4.84 -3.33
C LEU A 143 19.66 5.07 -4.77
N LYS A 144 19.66 4.04 -5.60
CA LYS A 144 20.02 4.16 -7.03
C LYS A 144 19.13 5.16 -7.77
N LEU A 145 17.84 5.17 -7.45
CA LEU A 145 16.84 6.08 -8.02
C LEU A 145 16.80 7.44 -7.32
N LYS A 146 17.66 7.68 -6.32
CA LYS A 146 17.72 8.92 -5.52
C LYS A 146 16.37 9.26 -4.83
N VAL A 147 15.65 8.23 -4.42
CA VAL A 147 14.42 8.41 -3.63
C VAL A 147 14.79 8.95 -2.24
N PRO A 148 14.14 10.02 -1.74
CA PRO A 148 14.43 10.58 -0.43
C PRO A 148 13.86 9.67 0.68
N ILE A 149 14.65 8.69 1.12
CA ILE A 149 14.25 7.68 2.11
C ILE A 149 13.79 8.34 3.42
N ASP A 150 14.37 9.48 3.78
CA ASP A 150 14.02 10.22 5.00
C ASP A 150 12.60 10.80 4.97
N LEU A 151 12.03 11.00 3.79
CA LEU A 151 10.64 11.44 3.64
C LEU A 151 9.64 10.27 3.72
N THR A 152 10.12 9.02 3.72
CA THR A 152 9.25 7.84 3.76
C THR A 152 8.86 7.46 5.19
N TRP A 153 7.67 6.92 5.37
CA TRP A 153 7.16 6.44 6.65
C TRP A 153 6.83 4.95 6.61
N SER A 154 7.04 4.25 7.72
CA SER A 154 6.75 2.82 7.81
C SER A 154 6.10 2.38 9.13
N CYS A 155 6.07 3.23 10.15
CA CYS A 155 5.49 2.90 11.43
C CYS A 155 3.96 2.74 11.33
N TYR A 156 3.42 1.70 11.98
CA TYR A 156 1.96 1.47 12.03
C TYR A 156 1.23 2.35 13.04
N GLY A 157 1.96 2.93 14.02
CA GLY A 157 1.37 3.77 15.04
C GLY A 157 1.33 5.26 14.64
N ASP A 158 0.39 5.96 15.26
CA ASP A 158 0.24 7.42 15.07
C ASP A 158 1.10 8.19 16.08
N PHE A 159 2.40 8.22 15.83
CA PHE A 159 3.40 8.90 16.66
C PHE A 159 4.14 9.96 15.86
N ALA A 160 4.66 10.99 16.55
CA ALA A 160 5.49 12.02 15.89
C ALA A 160 6.81 11.46 15.33
N LYS A 161 7.31 10.35 15.89
CA LYS A 161 8.50 9.63 15.43
C LYS A 161 8.19 8.12 15.32
N PRO A 162 8.92 7.36 14.49
CA PRO A 162 8.76 5.92 14.42
C PRO A 162 8.94 5.27 15.80
N CYS A 163 8.05 4.36 16.18
CA CYS A 163 8.07 3.73 17.51
C CYS A 163 9.27 2.80 17.75
N GLY A 164 9.95 2.34 16.70
CA GLY A 164 11.08 1.39 16.78
C GLY A 164 10.69 -0.05 17.14
N LEU A 165 9.46 -0.30 17.58
CA LEU A 165 9.02 -1.57 18.17
C LEU A 165 8.16 -2.41 17.22
N CYS A 166 7.33 -1.80 16.38
CA CYS A 166 6.48 -2.54 15.46
C CYS A 166 7.32 -3.27 14.38
N LYS A 167 6.77 -4.35 13.84
CA LYS A 167 7.46 -5.18 12.83
C LYS A 167 7.99 -4.37 11.65
N SER A 168 7.25 -3.35 11.21
CA SER A 168 7.67 -2.51 10.09
C SER A 168 8.85 -1.60 10.44
N CYS A 169 8.89 -1.02 11.65
CA CYS A 169 10.03 -0.27 12.15
C CYS A 169 11.28 -1.15 12.27
N GLN A 170 11.13 -2.37 12.82
CA GLN A 170 12.24 -3.31 12.97
C GLN A 170 12.82 -3.74 11.61
N LYS A 171 11.96 -4.08 10.64
CA LYS A 171 12.38 -4.44 9.27
C LYS A 171 13.11 -3.28 8.59
N ARG A 172 12.59 -2.04 8.71
CA ARG A 172 13.26 -0.85 8.17
C ARG A 172 14.63 -0.62 8.81
N ALA A 173 14.70 -0.63 10.14
CA ALA A 173 15.95 -0.43 10.87
C ALA A 173 16.99 -1.51 10.56
N LYS A 174 16.57 -2.78 10.40
CA LYS A 174 17.45 -3.86 9.98
C LYS A 174 18.04 -3.59 8.60
N ALA A 175 17.20 -3.29 7.61
CA ALA A 175 17.64 -3.06 6.25
C ALA A 175 18.57 -1.82 6.12
N LEU A 176 18.29 -0.73 6.84
CA LEU A 176 19.16 0.45 6.85
C LEU A 176 20.53 0.13 7.47
N ARG A 177 20.58 -0.65 8.57
CA ARG A 177 21.85 -1.06 9.18
C ARG A 177 22.69 -1.96 8.25
N GLU A 178 22.07 -2.91 7.56
CA GLU A 178 22.78 -3.80 6.62
C GLU A 178 23.40 -3.02 5.44
N LEU A 179 22.79 -1.89 5.07
CA LEU A 179 23.30 -1.00 4.03
C LEU A 179 24.21 0.13 4.58
N ASN A 180 24.57 0.12 5.86
CA ASN A 180 25.36 1.16 6.54
C ASN A 180 24.75 2.58 6.42
N ILE A 181 23.43 2.68 6.33
CA ILE A 181 22.71 3.96 6.26
C ILE A 181 22.31 4.38 7.68
N LYS A 182 22.64 5.61 8.07
CA LYS A 182 22.18 6.18 9.34
C LYS A 182 20.66 6.38 9.26
N SER A 183 19.95 5.87 10.27
CA SER A 183 18.50 6.02 10.44
C SER A 183 18.17 7.30 11.21
#